data_a3717919d0cf7b3f8695ac19610d7f61
#
_entry.id   a3717919d0cf7b3f8695ac19610d7f61
#
_cell.length_a   1.000
_cell.length_b   1.000
_cell.length_c   1.000
_cell.angle_alpha   90.00
_cell.angle_beta   90.00
_cell.angle_gamma   90.00
#
_symmetry.space_group_name_H-M   'P 1'
#
loop_
_entity.id
_entity.type
_entity.pdbx_description
1 polymer ?
#
loop_
_entity_poly.entity_id
_entity_poly.type
_entity_poly.pdbx_seq_one_letter_code
_entity_poly.pdbx_strand_id
1 'polypeptide(L)'
;MRAKFSELTYDAGQQKSCCASKGCGQVEPWLTAERIPVKGAYTAEDLEGMEHLNYAAGIAPFLRGPYSTMYVMRPWTIRQYAGFSTAEESNAFYRRNLAAGQKGLSVAFDLATHRGYDADHPRVVGDVGKAGVSICSVEDMKVLFNGIPLDKMSVSMTMNGAVLPVLAFYIVAGLEQGCTLDQLAGTIQNDILKEFMVRNTYICLLYTSPSPRDTERS
;
A
#
# COMPACT_ATOMS: atom_id res chain seq x y z
N MET A 1 28.96 14.64 32.89
CA MET A 1 27.85 15.60 32.92
C MET A 1 27.30 15.73 31.50
N ARG A 2 26.03 15.51 31.30
CA ARG A 2 25.44 15.73 29.96
C ARG A 2 25.22 17.23 29.76
N ALA A 3 25.68 17.80 28.64
CA ALA A 3 25.41 19.16 28.27
C ALA A 3 23.89 19.38 28.15
N LYS A 4 23.39 20.48 28.72
CA LYS A 4 22.00 20.88 28.55
C LYS A 4 21.86 21.56 27.21
N PHE A 5 21.08 21.02 26.30
CA PHE A 5 20.87 21.59 24.96
C PHE A 5 20.29 23.00 24.99
N SER A 6 19.59 23.38 26.06
CA SER A 6 19.08 24.75 26.25
C SER A 6 20.17 25.82 26.50
N GLU A 7 21.38 25.38 26.81
CA GLU A 7 22.54 26.28 27.06
C GLU A 7 23.48 26.38 25.85
N LEU A 8 23.16 25.65 24.75
CA LEU A 8 23.92 25.70 23.50
C LEU A 8 23.33 26.80 22.60
N THR A 9 24.03 27.88 22.44
CA THR A 9 23.72 28.89 21.39
C THR A 9 24.25 28.35 20.05
N TYR A 10 23.35 28.12 19.10
CA TYR A 10 23.72 27.84 17.74
C TYR A 10 24.04 29.13 16.99
N ASP A 11 25.29 29.31 16.65
CA ASP A 11 25.72 30.44 15.83
C ASP A 11 26.00 29.92 14.40
N ALA A 12 25.09 30.21 13.47
CA ALA A 12 25.22 29.86 12.07
C ALA A 12 26.48 30.51 11.41
N GLY A 13 27.00 31.59 11.96
CA GLY A 13 28.22 32.22 11.48
C GLY A 13 29.50 31.44 11.78
N GLN A 14 29.52 30.62 12.83
CA GLN A 14 30.67 29.79 13.18
C GLN A 14 30.85 28.54 12.31
N GLN A 15 29.82 28.11 11.55
CA GLN A 15 29.96 26.99 10.62
C GLN A 15 31.00 27.24 9.51
N LYS A 16 31.23 28.53 9.16
CA LYS A 16 32.33 28.88 8.22
C LYS A 16 33.72 28.69 8.81
N SER A 17 33.87 28.71 10.14
CA SER A 17 35.19 28.60 10.79
C SER A 17 35.61 27.16 11.11
N CYS A 18 34.68 26.21 11.27
CA CYS A 18 35.03 24.83 11.51
C CYS A 18 35.62 24.13 10.26
N CYS A 19 35.29 24.60 9.07
CA CYS A 19 35.90 24.11 7.83
C CYS A 19 37.26 24.77 7.51
N ALA A 20 37.61 25.83 8.22
CA ALA A 20 38.91 26.55 8.03
C ALA A 20 40.04 25.99 8.90
N SER A 21 39.77 25.14 9.91
CA SER A 21 40.79 24.47 10.70
C SER A 21 41.24 23.19 10.02
N LYS A 22 42.53 23.12 9.74
CA LYS A 22 43.29 22.04 9.14
C LYS A 22 42.68 20.65 9.29
N GLY A 23 42.07 20.13 8.20
CA GLY A 23 41.63 18.75 8.11
C GLY A 23 40.28 18.50 7.42
N CYS A 24 39.47 19.55 7.22
CA CYS A 24 38.31 19.45 6.37
C CYS A 24 38.70 19.79 4.92
N GLY A 25 39.57 18.96 4.35
CA GLY A 25 39.80 19.01 2.90
C GLY A 25 38.46 18.90 2.19
N GLN A 26 38.37 19.49 1.02
CA GLN A 26 37.19 19.33 0.17
C GLN A 26 36.90 17.83 0.11
N VAL A 27 35.92 17.40 0.92
CA VAL A 27 35.45 16.02 0.87
C VAL A 27 34.82 15.87 -0.51
N GLU A 28 35.43 15.04 -1.34
CA GLU A 28 34.85 14.76 -2.64
C GLU A 28 33.42 14.29 -2.45
N PRO A 29 32.48 14.81 -3.24
CA PRO A 29 31.09 14.41 -3.12
C PRO A 29 30.97 12.89 -3.34
N TRP A 30 30.21 12.24 -2.47
CA TRP A 30 29.88 10.84 -2.67
C TRP A 30 29.00 10.68 -3.90
N LEU A 31 29.43 9.86 -4.84
CA LEU A 31 28.67 9.59 -6.04
C LEU A 31 27.74 8.39 -5.80
N THR A 32 26.42 8.60 -5.94
CA THR A 32 25.44 7.52 -5.84
C THR A 32 25.55 6.55 -7.04
N ALA A 33 24.86 5.41 -6.97
CA ALA A 33 24.77 4.48 -8.10
C ALA A 33 24.19 5.12 -9.37
N GLU A 34 23.27 6.10 -9.21
CA GLU A 34 22.67 6.91 -10.27
C GLU A 34 23.59 8.05 -10.75
N ARG A 35 24.82 8.12 -10.23
CA ARG A 35 25.83 9.15 -10.53
C ARG A 35 25.41 10.56 -10.08
N ILE A 36 24.63 10.68 -9.02
CA ILE A 36 24.28 11.94 -8.41
C ILE A 36 25.34 12.29 -7.35
N PRO A 37 26.02 13.44 -7.46
CA PRO A 37 26.99 13.86 -6.46
C PRO A 37 26.28 14.37 -5.20
N VAL A 38 26.56 13.73 -4.06
CA VAL A 38 26.01 14.10 -2.75
C VAL A 38 27.12 14.70 -1.92
N LYS A 39 26.96 15.95 -1.49
CA LYS A 39 27.93 16.64 -0.62
C LYS A 39 27.93 16.03 0.79
N GLY A 40 29.04 16.07 1.48
CA GLY A 40 29.14 15.65 2.89
C GLY A 40 28.35 16.55 3.86
N ALA A 41 28.09 17.81 3.50
CA ALA A 41 27.24 18.74 4.23
C ALA A 41 26.59 19.71 3.25
N TYR A 42 25.35 20.11 3.57
CA TYR A 42 24.60 21.13 2.83
C TYR A 42 24.41 22.36 3.72
N THR A 43 24.47 23.53 3.11
CA THR A 43 24.33 24.84 3.79
C THR A 43 23.16 25.64 3.21
N ALA A 44 22.88 26.80 3.75
CA ALA A 44 21.85 27.68 3.21
C ALA A 44 22.17 28.15 1.77
N GLU A 45 23.42 28.17 1.37
CA GLU A 45 23.84 28.50 0.01
C GLU A 45 23.35 27.45 -1.03
N ASP A 46 23.21 26.20 -0.62
CA ASP A 46 22.70 25.12 -1.47
C ASP A 46 21.20 25.24 -1.74
N LEU A 47 20.50 26.12 -1.02
CA LEU A 47 19.07 26.38 -1.20
C LEU A 47 18.81 27.54 -2.16
N GLU A 48 19.86 28.30 -2.56
CA GLU A 48 19.70 29.41 -3.48
C GLU A 48 19.23 28.93 -4.85
N GLY A 49 18.22 29.60 -5.39
CA GLY A 49 17.61 29.25 -6.66
C GLY A 49 16.59 28.09 -6.61
N MET A 50 16.33 27.52 -5.45
CA MET A 50 15.33 26.47 -5.28
C MET A 50 13.92 27.05 -5.10
N GLU A 51 13.12 27.03 -6.15
CA GLU A 51 11.77 27.59 -6.13
C GLU A 51 10.77 26.78 -5.28
N HIS A 52 11.05 25.49 -5.04
CA HIS A 52 10.14 24.57 -4.36
C HIS A 52 10.16 24.64 -2.83
N LEU A 53 10.98 25.48 -2.23
CA LEU A 53 11.15 25.54 -0.76
C LEU A 53 9.93 26.15 -0.04
N ASN A 54 9.19 27.03 -0.69
CA ASN A 54 8.10 27.81 -0.10
C ASN A 54 6.72 27.19 -0.31
N TYR A 55 6.64 25.97 -0.81
CA TYR A 55 5.36 25.29 -0.98
C TYR A 55 4.83 24.74 0.35
N ALA A 56 3.52 24.89 0.55
CA ALA A 56 2.82 24.26 1.68
C ALA A 56 2.31 22.88 1.29
N ALA A 57 2.13 21.99 2.27
CA ALA A 57 1.45 20.72 2.07
C ALA A 57 -0.02 20.96 1.72
N GLY A 58 -0.60 20.09 0.88
CA GLY A 58 -1.99 20.17 0.44
C GLY A 58 -2.29 21.19 -0.67
N ILE A 59 -1.26 21.88 -1.19
CA ILE A 59 -1.38 22.83 -2.30
C ILE A 59 -0.59 22.30 -3.50
N ALA A 60 -1.18 22.40 -4.70
CA ALA A 60 -0.51 22.02 -5.93
C ALA A 60 0.79 22.82 -6.11
N PRO A 61 1.86 22.18 -6.59
CA PRO A 61 2.02 20.84 -7.16
C PRO A 61 2.24 19.70 -6.13
N PHE A 62 1.83 19.85 -4.86
CA PHE A 62 1.87 18.83 -3.81
C PHE A 62 3.27 18.32 -3.42
N LEU A 63 4.29 19.14 -3.55
CA LEU A 63 5.68 18.78 -3.27
C LEU A 63 5.94 18.38 -1.81
N ARG A 64 5.11 18.89 -0.89
CA ARG A 64 5.18 18.56 0.56
C ARG A 64 4.08 17.61 1.00
N GLY A 65 3.38 16.98 0.06
CA GLY A 65 2.34 16.00 0.31
C GLY A 65 0.92 16.48 0.02
N PRO A 66 -0.02 15.54 -0.13
CA PRO A 66 -1.37 15.82 -0.63
C PRO A 66 -2.31 16.48 0.40
N TYR A 67 -1.97 16.44 1.68
CA TYR A 67 -2.84 16.95 2.75
C TYR A 67 -2.15 18.09 3.52
N SER A 68 -2.90 19.10 3.90
CA SER A 68 -2.38 20.30 4.59
C SER A 68 -1.67 19.99 5.92
N THR A 69 -2.17 19.02 6.66
CA THR A 69 -1.61 18.62 7.96
C THR A 69 -0.79 17.33 7.89
N MET A 70 -0.75 16.68 6.72
CA MET A 70 -0.11 15.38 6.53
C MET A 70 -0.49 14.39 7.64
N TYR A 71 0.49 13.84 8.37
CA TYR A 71 0.26 12.83 9.40
C TYR A 71 0.05 13.39 10.81
N VAL A 72 0.03 14.71 10.99
CA VAL A 72 -0.14 15.33 12.31
C VAL A 72 -1.55 15.11 12.85
N MET A 73 -2.56 15.39 12.03
CA MET A 73 -3.97 15.21 12.42
C MET A 73 -4.51 13.83 12.09
N ARG A 74 -3.97 13.19 11.07
CA ARG A 74 -4.35 11.84 10.63
C ARG A 74 -3.09 10.99 10.50
N PRO A 75 -2.70 10.26 11.54
CA PRO A 75 -1.57 9.35 11.48
C PRO A 75 -1.73 8.34 10.33
N TRP A 76 -0.61 7.88 9.78
CA TRP A 76 -0.63 6.85 8.74
C TRP A 76 -1.34 5.59 9.23
N THR A 77 -2.01 4.92 8.31
CA THR A 77 -2.71 3.67 8.59
C THR A 77 -1.72 2.51 8.66
N ILE A 78 -1.66 1.85 9.82
CA ILE A 78 -0.92 0.59 9.97
C ILE A 78 -1.78 -0.52 9.41
N ARG A 79 -1.23 -1.27 8.47
CA ARG A 79 -1.91 -2.31 7.72
C ARG A 79 -0.96 -3.47 7.51
N GLN A 80 -1.41 -4.70 7.75
CA GLN A 80 -0.63 -5.90 7.48
C GLN A 80 -1.31 -6.69 6.36
N TYR A 81 -0.54 -7.06 5.34
CA TYR A 81 -0.98 -7.96 4.29
C TYR A 81 -0.98 -9.38 4.83
N ALA A 82 -2.14 -10.00 4.92
CA ALA A 82 -2.30 -11.33 5.47
C ALA A 82 -3.54 -12.03 4.91
N GLY A 83 -3.46 -13.35 4.84
CA GLY A 83 -4.55 -14.27 4.52
C GLY A 83 -4.09 -15.66 4.86
N PHE A 84 -4.97 -16.40 5.51
CA PHE A 84 -4.77 -17.78 5.87
C PHE A 84 -5.71 -18.66 5.04
N SER A 85 -5.54 -19.96 5.08
CA SER A 85 -6.24 -20.91 4.21
C SER A 85 -7.76 -20.73 4.21
N THR A 86 -8.35 -20.47 5.37
CA THR A 86 -9.81 -20.33 5.53
C THR A 86 -10.23 -18.91 5.91
N ALA A 87 -11.50 -18.58 5.65
CA ALA A 87 -12.09 -17.31 6.01
C ALA A 87 -12.14 -17.11 7.53
N GLU A 88 -12.40 -18.17 8.29
CA GLU A 88 -12.48 -18.16 9.76
C GLU A 88 -11.12 -17.85 10.40
N GLU A 89 -10.06 -18.53 9.96
CA GLU A 89 -8.70 -18.27 10.46
C GLU A 89 -8.25 -16.85 10.15
N SER A 90 -8.51 -16.38 8.94
CA SER A 90 -8.21 -15.02 8.50
C SER A 90 -9.00 -13.99 9.31
N ASN A 91 -10.29 -14.21 9.55
CA ASN A 91 -11.12 -13.37 10.39
C ASN A 91 -10.57 -13.27 11.82
N ALA A 92 -10.24 -14.41 12.43
CA ALA A 92 -9.68 -14.44 13.78
C ALA A 92 -8.36 -13.63 13.88
N PHE A 93 -7.51 -13.74 12.87
CA PHE A 93 -6.27 -12.96 12.78
C PHE A 93 -6.55 -11.47 12.63
N TYR A 94 -7.44 -11.06 11.75
CA TYR A 94 -7.78 -9.65 11.55
C TYR A 94 -8.37 -9.02 12.80
N ARG A 95 -9.32 -9.67 13.44
CA ARG A 95 -9.91 -9.18 14.69
C ARG A 95 -8.89 -9.00 15.80
N ARG A 96 -7.96 -9.94 15.97
CA ARG A 96 -6.86 -9.84 16.93
C ARG A 96 -5.96 -8.64 16.66
N ASN A 97 -5.60 -8.41 15.39
CA ASN A 97 -4.74 -7.29 15.01
C ASN A 97 -5.46 -5.94 15.13
N LEU A 98 -6.74 -5.87 14.79
CA LEU A 98 -7.55 -4.67 15.01
C LEU A 98 -7.63 -4.31 16.51
N ALA A 99 -7.81 -5.31 17.38
CA ALA A 99 -7.77 -5.11 18.82
C ALA A 99 -6.39 -4.64 19.32
N ALA A 100 -5.31 -5.04 18.63
CA ALA A 100 -3.94 -4.60 18.91
C ALA A 100 -3.61 -3.21 18.34
N GLY A 101 -4.56 -2.53 17.66
CA GLY A 101 -4.40 -1.16 17.19
C GLY A 101 -4.14 -1.00 15.68
N GLN A 102 -4.23 -2.05 14.89
CA GLN A 102 -4.23 -1.95 13.43
C GLN A 102 -5.43 -1.10 12.96
N LYS A 103 -5.24 -0.28 11.93
CA LYS A 103 -6.25 0.71 11.48
C LYS A 103 -6.83 0.42 10.10
N GLY A 104 -6.38 -0.63 9.44
CA GLY A 104 -6.89 -1.05 8.14
C GLY A 104 -6.51 -2.48 7.84
N LEU A 105 -7.18 -3.09 6.89
CA LEU A 105 -6.95 -4.47 6.49
C LEU A 105 -6.32 -4.54 5.10
N SER A 106 -5.50 -5.56 4.89
CA SER A 106 -5.01 -5.93 3.56
C SER A 106 -5.11 -7.43 3.39
N VAL A 107 -6.03 -7.84 2.52
CA VAL A 107 -6.39 -9.25 2.33
C VAL A 107 -5.47 -9.88 1.30
N ALA A 108 -4.84 -10.99 1.69
CA ALA A 108 -4.16 -11.89 0.78
C ALA A 108 -5.11 -13.02 0.39
N PHE A 109 -5.46 -13.09 -0.89
CA PHE A 109 -6.25 -14.19 -1.44
C PHE A 109 -5.35 -15.32 -1.93
N ASP A 110 -5.87 -16.54 -1.96
CA ASP A 110 -5.15 -17.69 -2.46
C ASP A 110 -5.03 -17.69 -3.99
N LEU A 111 -4.25 -18.64 -4.50
CA LEU A 111 -3.99 -18.77 -5.94
C LEU A 111 -5.24 -19.15 -6.74
N ALA A 112 -6.15 -19.95 -6.17
CA ALA A 112 -7.40 -20.35 -6.80
C ALA A 112 -8.29 -19.13 -7.03
N THR A 113 -8.52 -18.32 -5.97
CA THR A 113 -9.31 -17.09 -6.04
C THR A 113 -8.69 -16.09 -7.02
N HIS A 114 -7.36 -15.91 -7.00
CA HIS A 114 -6.68 -15.01 -7.95
C HIS A 114 -6.91 -15.38 -9.42
N ARG A 115 -7.01 -16.69 -9.72
CA ARG A 115 -7.25 -17.17 -11.07
C ARG A 115 -8.72 -17.20 -11.47
N GLY A 116 -9.63 -16.91 -10.54
CA GLY A 116 -11.07 -16.92 -10.75
C GLY A 116 -11.67 -18.31 -10.80
N TYR A 117 -11.08 -19.25 -10.08
CA TYR A 117 -11.61 -20.61 -9.91
C TYR A 117 -12.22 -20.79 -8.53
N ASP A 118 -13.32 -21.53 -8.48
CA ASP A 118 -13.85 -22.03 -7.23
C ASP A 118 -12.96 -23.14 -6.65
N ALA A 119 -13.03 -23.32 -5.35
CA ALA A 119 -12.14 -24.23 -4.63
C ALA A 119 -12.27 -25.72 -5.03
N ASP A 120 -13.41 -26.12 -5.58
CA ASP A 120 -13.69 -27.47 -6.04
C ASP A 120 -13.24 -27.74 -7.50
N HIS A 121 -12.75 -26.70 -8.18
CA HIS A 121 -12.37 -26.83 -9.59
C HIS A 121 -11.12 -27.73 -9.75
N PRO A 122 -11.11 -28.70 -10.70
CA PRO A 122 -10.01 -29.65 -10.85
C PRO A 122 -8.62 -29.04 -11.11
N ARG A 123 -8.56 -27.85 -11.71
CA ARG A 123 -7.31 -27.16 -12.04
C ARG A 123 -6.60 -26.53 -10.83
N VAL A 124 -7.28 -26.42 -9.70
CA VAL A 124 -6.73 -25.75 -8.52
C VAL A 124 -6.52 -26.70 -7.35
N VAL A 125 -6.62 -27.99 -7.61
CA VAL A 125 -6.31 -29.04 -6.62
C VAL A 125 -4.89 -28.83 -6.09
N GLY A 126 -4.79 -28.61 -4.77
CA GLY A 126 -3.54 -28.33 -4.10
C GLY A 126 -3.10 -26.85 -4.08
N ASP A 127 -3.82 -25.93 -4.72
CA ASP A 127 -3.56 -24.49 -4.68
C ASP A 127 -4.53 -23.74 -3.74
N VAL A 128 -5.64 -24.38 -3.39
CA VAL A 128 -6.66 -23.81 -2.50
C VAL A 128 -6.08 -23.57 -1.10
N GLY A 129 -6.30 -22.35 -0.58
CA GLY A 129 -5.78 -21.93 0.73
C GLY A 129 -4.28 -21.73 0.79
N LYS A 130 -3.55 -21.83 -0.33
CA LYS A 130 -2.13 -21.53 -0.37
C LYS A 130 -1.88 -20.05 -0.63
N ALA A 131 -0.97 -19.48 0.18
CA ALA A 131 -0.53 -18.08 0.11
C ALA A 131 -1.63 -17.05 0.36
N GLY A 132 -2.81 -17.46 0.85
CA GLY A 132 -3.90 -16.57 1.16
C GLY A 132 -5.20 -17.28 1.46
N VAL A 133 -6.26 -16.51 1.63
CA VAL A 133 -7.60 -16.99 1.94
C VAL A 133 -8.34 -17.38 0.66
N SER A 134 -9.01 -18.53 0.68
CA SER A 134 -9.90 -18.96 -0.39
C SER A 134 -11.27 -18.32 -0.21
N ILE A 135 -11.76 -17.64 -1.24
CA ILE A 135 -13.06 -16.98 -1.29
C ILE A 135 -13.76 -17.36 -2.58
N CYS A 136 -14.81 -18.14 -2.47
CA CYS A 136 -15.58 -18.63 -3.61
C CYS A 136 -16.99 -18.04 -3.67
N SER A 137 -17.48 -17.50 -2.56
CA SER A 137 -18.85 -17.06 -2.41
C SER A 137 -18.98 -15.81 -1.54
N VAL A 138 -20.16 -15.21 -1.57
CA VAL A 138 -20.57 -14.13 -0.65
C VAL A 138 -20.54 -14.61 0.79
N GLU A 139 -20.87 -15.90 1.05
CA GLU A 139 -20.86 -16.43 2.42
C GLU A 139 -19.45 -16.48 3.00
N ASP A 140 -18.45 -16.88 2.21
CA ASP A 140 -17.04 -16.84 2.64
C ASP A 140 -16.62 -15.42 2.97
N MET A 141 -17.05 -14.45 2.15
CA MET A 141 -16.74 -13.03 2.40
C MET A 141 -17.40 -12.51 3.67
N LYS A 142 -18.63 -12.92 3.97
CA LYS A 142 -19.31 -12.60 5.24
C LYS A 142 -18.58 -13.19 6.43
N VAL A 143 -18.13 -14.43 6.34
CA VAL A 143 -17.32 -15.07 7.38
C VAL A 143 -16.01 -14.31 7.56
N LEU A 144 -15.32 -13.95 6.47
CA LEU A 144 -14.05 -13.22 6.50
C LEU A 144 -14.17 -11.89 7.26
N PHE A 145 -15.26 -11.16 7.07
CA PHE A 145 -15.47 -9.84 7.69
C PHE A 145 -16.43 -9.85 8.88
N ASN A 146 -16.78 -11.03 9.38
CA ASN A 146 -17.69 -11.13 10.53
C ASN A 146 -17.13 -10.40 11.76
N GLY A 147 -17.93 -9.47 12.31
CA GLY A 147 -17.57 -8.68 13.48
C GLY A 147 -16.47 -7.63 13.25
N ILE A 148 -16.18 -7.30 11.98
CA ILE A 148 -15.27 -6.23 11.57
C ILE A 148 -16.12 -5.06 11.06
N PRO A 149 -15.98 -3.84 11.64
CA PRO A 149 -16.80 -2.68 11.25
C PRO A 149 -16.31 -2.11 9.92
N LEU A 150 -16.92 -2.53 8.80
CA LEU A 150 -16.52 -2.13 7.45
C LEU A 150 -16.82 -0.65 7.16
N ASP A 151 -17.75 -0.03 7.90
CA ASP A 151 -18.02 1.41 7.86
C ASP A 151 -16.86 2.29 8.35
N LYS A 152 -15.95 1.71 9.13
CA LYS A 152 -14.80 2.40 9.75
C LYS A 152 -13.45 1.90 9.26
N MET A 153 -13.43 0.80 8.54
CA MET A 153 -12.19 0.14 8.11
C MET A 153 -11.96 0.33 6.62
N SER A 154 -10.74 0.71 6.26
CA SER A 154 -10.29 0.64 4.87
C SER A 154 -9.72 -0.75 4.59
N VAL A 155 -10.26 -1.41 3.56
CA VAL A 155 -9.86 -2.76 3.16
C VAL A 155 -9.12 -2.71 1.84
N SER A 156 -7.86 -3.15 1.82
CA SER A 156 -7.10 -3.35 0.60
C SER A 156 -7.23 -4.81 0.16
N MET A 157 -7.67 -5.02 -1.07
CA MET A 157 -7.80 -6.35 -1.66
C MET A 157 -6.82 -6.47 -2.84
N THR A 158 -5.78 -7.27 -2.64
CA THR A 158 -4.81 -7.55 -3.72
C THR A 158 -5.39 -8.61 -4.63
N MET A 159 -6.17 -8.16 -5.60
CA MET A 159 -6.87 -9.02 -6.54
C MET A 159 -6.76 -8.44 -7.95
N ASN A 160 -6.51 -9.28 -8.93
CA ASN A 160 -6.35 -8.88 -10.31
C ASN A 160 -7.45 -9.48 -11.22
N GLY A 161 -7.38 -10.74 -11.57
CA GLY A 161 -8.31 -11.32 -12.53
C GLY A 161 -9.74 -11.47 -12.06
N ALA A 162 -9.93 -11.88 -10.80
CA ALA A 162 -11.26 -12.09 -10.20
C ALA A 162 -11.77 -10.86 -9.43
N VAL A 163 -11.31 -9.66 -9.78
CA VAL A 163 -11.65 -8.46 -9.02
C VAL A 163 -13.13 -8.14 -9.00
N LEU A 164 -13.85 -8.31 -10.11
CA LEU A 164 -15.26 -7.97 -10.20
C LEU A 164 -16.14 -8.81 -9.26
N PRO A 165 -16.10 -10.16 -9.30
CA PRO A 165 -16.88 -10.98 -8.37
C PRO A 165 -16.46 -10.77 -6.91
N VAL A 166 -15.15 -10.70 -6.62
CA VAL A 166 -14.67 -10.52 -5.24
C VAL A 166 -15.08 -9.17 -4.67
N LEU A 167 -15.03 -8.10 -5.49
CA LEU A 167 -15.52 -6.79 -5.08
C LEU A 167 -17.04 -6.79 -4.85
N ALA A 168 -17.80 -7.49 -5.70
CA ALA A 168 -19.24 -7.65 -5.51
C ALA A 168 -19.55 -8.38 -4.19
N PHE A 169 -18.82 -9.45 -3.87
CA PHE A 169 -18.97 -10.15 -2.58
C PHE A 169 -18.68 -9.24 -1.39
N TYR A 170 -17.63 -8.42 -1.48
CA TYR A 170 -17.30 -7.44 -0.45
C TYR A 170 -18.41 -6.40 -0.24
N ILE A 171 -18.96 -5.86 -1.33
CA ILE A 171 -20.04 -4.89 -1.28
C ILE A 171 -21.29 -5.51 -0.65
N VAL A 172 -21.68 -6.71 -1.08
CA VAL A 172 -22.85 -7.41 -0.52
C VAL A 172 -22.64 -7.70 0.96
N ALA A 173 -21.48 -8.22 1.35
CA ALA A 173 -21.17 -8.46 2.75
C ALA A 173 -21.24 -7.17 3.60
N GLY A 174 -20.79 -6.04 3.08
CA GLY A 174 -20.90 -4.74 3.75
C GLY A 174 -22.32 -4.26 3.87
N LEU A 175 -23.13 -4.35 2.81
CA LEU A 175 -24.54 -3.97 2.83
C LEU A 175 -25.36 -4.83 3.82
N GLU A 176 -25.08 -6.13 3.89
CA GLU A 176 -25.73 -7.02 4.86
C GLU A 176 -25.30 -6.76 6.31
N GLN A 177 -24.12 -6.17 6.53
CA GLN A 177 -23.70 -5.65 7.83
C GLN A 177 -24.38 -4.31 8.18
N GLY A 178 -25.15 -3.71 7.27
CA GLY A 178 -25.81 -2.43 7.46
C GLY A 178 -24.98 -1.21 7.05
N CYS A 179 -23.86 -1.40 6.36
CA CYS A 179 -23.10 -0.30 5.77
C CYS A 179 -23.78 0.24 4.52
N THR A 180 -23.58 1.52 4.22
CA THR A 180 -23.94 2.11 2.93
C THR A 180 -22.75 2.11 1.98
N LEU A 181 -22.97 2.23 0.67
CA LEU A 181 -21.89 2.18 -0.33
C LEU A 181 -20.83 3.27 -0.13
N ASP A 182 -21.25 4.44 0.29
CA ASP A 182 -20.38 5.60 0.55
C ASP A 182 -19.51 5.44 1.81
N GLN A 183 -19.86 4.52 2.71
CA GLN A 183 -19.08 4.18 3.89
C GLN A 183 -17.99 3.14 3.59
N LEU A 184 -18.16 2.34 2.55
CA LEU A 184 -17.17 1.33 2.18
C LEU A 184 -15.94 1.99 1.56
N ALA A 185 -14.77 1.74 2.14
CA ALA A 185 -13.50 2.29 1.68
C ALA A 185 -12.48 1.19 1.48
N GLY A 186 -11.70 1.29 0.39
CA GLY A 186 -10.68 0.30 0.12
C GLY A 186 -9.90 0.57 -1.16
N THR A 187 -9.02 -0.37 -1.48
CA THR A 187 -8.25 -0.38 -2.72
C THR A 187 -8.25 -1.76 -3.34
N ILE A 188 -8.25 -1.80 -4.65
CA ILE A 188 -8.06 -3.01 -5.46
C ILE A 188 -6.87 -2.80 -6.38
N GLN A 189 -6.25 -3.87 -6.83
CA GLN A 189 -5.11 -3.76 -7.75
C GLN A 189 -5.55 -3.77 -9.21
N ASN A 190 -6.39 -4.70 -9.61
CA ASN A 190 -6.97 -4.84 -10.95
C ASN A 190 -5.98 -4.72 -12.12
N ASP A 191 -4.87 -5.44 -12.05
CA ASP A 191 -3.82 -5.44 -13.09
C ASP A 191 -3.61 -6.86 -13.63
N ILE A 192 -4.44 -7.22 -14.62
CA ILE A 192 -4.38 -8.54 -15.24
C ILE A 192 -3.15 -8.72 -16.13
N LEU A 193 -2.65 -7.63 -16.73
CA LEU A 193 -1.47 -7.68 -17.59
C LEU A 193 -0.21 -8.00 -16.79
N LYS A 194 -0.11 -7.48 -15.58
CA LYS A 194 0.98 -7.82 -14.66
C LYS A 194 0.99 -9.32 -14.32
N GLU A 195 -0.18 -9.91 -14.06
CA GLU A 195 -0.27 -11.35 -13.78
C GLU A 195 0.19 -12.17 -14.99
N PHE A 196 -0.25 -11.79 -16.18
CA PHE A 196 0.12 -12.49 -17.42
C PHE A 196 1.61 -12.32 -17.77
N MET A 197 2.08 -11.07 -17.83
CA MET A 197 3.42 -10.75 -18.36
C MET A 197 4.55 -11.02 -17.36
N VAL A 198 4.32 -10.76 -16.07
CA VAL A 198 5.36 -10.81 -15.04
C VAL A 198 5.32 -12.12 -14.26
N ARG A 199 4.12 -12.59 -13.93
CA ARG A 199 3.94 -13.80 -13.11
C ARG A 199 3.67 -15.06 -13.91
N ASN A 200 3.53 -14.96 -15.24
CA ASN A 200 3.13 -16.06 -16.11
C ASN A 200 1.89 -16.80 -15.58
N THR A 201 0.94 -16.04 -15.03
CA THR A 201 -0.30 -16.58 -14.46
C THR A 201 -1.45 -16.34 -15.40
N TYR A 202 -2.05 -17.42 -15.88
CA TYR A 202 -3.20 -17.38 -16.78
C TYR A 202 -4.47 -17.34 -15.96
N ILE A 203 -5.18 -16.22 -16.04
CA ILE A 203 -6.43 -16.01 -15.31
C ILE A 203 -7.58 -16.43 -16.20
N CYS A 204 -8.51 -17.23 -15.68
CA CYS A 204 -9.63 -17.81 -16.42
C CYS A 204 -10.42 -16.73 -17.19
N LEU A 205 -10.70 -15.60 -16.58
CA LEU A 205 -11.47 -14.51 -17.18
C LEU A 205 -10.76 -13.82 -18.36
N LEU A 206 -9.44 -13.97 -18.51
CA LEU A 206 -8.72 -13.43 -19.66
C LEU A 206 -9.13 -14.08 -20.98
N TYR A 207 -9.46 -15.38 -20.93
CA TYR A 207 -9.92 -16.13 -22.12
C TYR A 207 -11.36 -15.85 -22.49
N THR A 208 -12.16 -15.32 -21.56
CA THR A 208 -13.57 -15.02 -21.77
C THR A 208 -13.83 -13.55 -22.05
N SER A 209 -12.85 -12.68 -21.81
CA SER A 209 -12.95 -11.26 -22.18
C SER A 209 -12.68 -11.08 -23.66
N PRO A 210 -13.64 -10.61 -24.46
CA PRO A 210 -13.42 -10.35 -25.86
C PRO A 210 -12.32 -9.30 -26.02
N SER A 211 -11.25 -9.67 -26.71
CA SER A 211 -10.21 -8.72 -27.08
C SER A 211 -10.51 -8.09 -28.43
N PRO A 212 -10.00 -6.91 -28.74
CA PRO A 212 -10.13 -6.33 -30.07
C PRO A 212 -9.63 -7.24 -31.20
N ARG A 213 -8.76 -8.20 -30.90
CA ARG A 213 -8.26 -9.20 -31.86
C ARG A 213 -9.25 -10.33 -32.15
N ASP A 214 -10.20 -10.56 -31.26
CA ASP A 214 -11.20 -11.64 -31.43
C ASP A 214 -12.28 -11.21 -32.43
N THR A 215 -12.48 -9.91 -32.62
CA THR A 215 -13.41 -9.34 -33.61
C THR A 215 -12.88 -9.38 -35.03
N GLU A 216 -11.57 -9.57 -35.23
CA GLU A 216 -10.95 -9.65 -36.57
C GLU A 216 -10.98 -11.07 -37.17
N ARG A 217 -11.47 -12.07 -36.44
CA ARG A 217 -11.52 -13.48 -36.84
C ARG A 217 -12.91 -14.01 -37.12
N SER A 218 -13.95 -13.17 -37.10
CA SER A 218 -15.35 -13.56 -37.39
C SER A 218 -15.78 -13.04 -38.78
#